data_870df627cce9d5d5f625c138387a63b3
#
_entry.id   870df627cce9d5d5f625c138387a63b3
#
_cell.length_a   1.000
_cell.length_b   1.000
_cell.length_c   1.000
_cell.angle_alpha   90.00
_cell.angle_beta   90.00
_cell.angle_gamma   90.00
#
_symmetry.space_group_name_H-M   'P 1'
#
loop_
_entity.id
_entity.type
_entity.pdbx_description
1 polymer ?
#
loop_
_entity_poly.entity_id
_entity_poly.type
_entity_poly.pdbx_seq_one_letter_code
_entity_poly.pdbx_strand_id
1 'polypeptide(L)'
;MRSIKEFRIEILGKEVKVAAASGLANARRHLERIRDGKAHYEIIEIMACPGGCIGGAGQPLLRGNVSKLEKRMKAIHTEDRDKPIRRSYKNKSIKKI
;
A
#
# COMPACT_ATOMS: atom_id res chain seq x y z
N MET A 1 -1.06 12.85 -1.17
CA MET A 1 -0.74 11.42 -1.40
C MET A 1 -1.30 11.00 -2.75
N ARG A 2 -0.51 10.26 -3.51
CA ARG A 2 -0.98 9.76 -4.80
C ARG A 2 -1.92 8.58 -4.57
N SER A 3 -3.04 8.55 -5.25
CA SER A 3 -4.03 7.48 -5.18
C SER A 3 -3.62 6.23 -5.96
N ILE A 4 -2.70 6.38 -6.90
CA ILE A 4 -2.13 5.30 -7.70
C ILE A 4 -0.61 5.43 -7.66
N LYS A 5 0.08 4.34 -7.34
CA LYS A 5 1.54 4.26 -7.34
C LYS A 5 1.98 3.16 -8.28
N GLU A 6 2.99 3.44 -9.07
CA GLU A 6 3.63 2.47 -9.94
C GLU A 6 5.10 2.37 -9.57
N PHE A 7 5.63 1.16 -9.49
CA PHE A 7 7.04 0.94 -9.22
C PHE A 7 7.49 -0.40 -9.82
N ARG A 8 8.79 -0.56 -9.92
CA ARG A 8 9.42 -1.76 -10.45
C ARG A 8 10.33 -2.36 -9.39
N ILE A 9 10.26 -3.67 -9.24
CA ILE A 9 11.15 -4.40 -8.34
C ILE A 9 11.83 -5.53 -9.12
N GLU A 10 13.05 -5.85 -8.73
CA GLU A 10 13.78 -6.96 -9.32
C GLU A 10 13.66 -8.18 -8.41
N ILE A 11 13.14 -9.28 -8.98
CA ILE A 11 12.99 -10.54 -8.28
C ILE A 11 13.69 -11.62 -9.10
N LEU A 12 14.71 -12.26 -8.54
CA LEU A 12 15.47 -13.33 -9.18
C LEU A 12 15.98 -12.93 -10.58
N GLY A 13 16.49 -11.71 -10.72
CA GLY A 13 17.00 -11.18 -11.97
C GLY A 13 15.93 -10.75 -12.98
N LYS A 14 14.64 -10.86 -12.63
CA LYS A 14 13.52 -10.43 -13.47
C LYS A 14 12.90 -9.16 -12.93
N GLU A 15 12.68 -8.19 -13.81
CA GLU A 15 11.99 -6.95 -13.48
C GLU A 15 10.47 -7.21 -13.38
N VAL A 16 9.89 -6.88 -12.22
CA VAL A 16 8.47 -7.03 -11.93
C VAL A 16 7.85 -5.64 -11.80
N LYS A 17 6.82 -5.37 -12.59
CA LYS A 17 6.09 -4.11 -12.56
C LYS A 17 4.91 -4.24 -11.60
N VAL A 18 4.85 -3.33 -10.62
CA VAL A 18 3.86 -3.36 -9.54
C VAL A 18 3.05 -2.08 -9.54
N ALA A 19 1.76 -2.20 -9.34
CA ALA A 19 0.88 -1.05 -9.16
C ALA A 19 0.11 -1.17 -7.85
N ALA A 20 -0.05 -0.05 -7.15
CA ALA A 20 -0.87 0.04 -5.96
C ALA A 20 -1.89 1.16 -6.12
N ALA A 21 -3.15 0.86 -5.85
CA ALA A 21 -4.24 1.83 -5.94
C ALA A 21 -4.96 1.93 -4.59
N SER A 22 -5.23 3.15 -4.17
CA SER A 22 -6.03 3.45 -2.99
C SER A 22 -7.35 4.09 -3.42
N GLY A 23 -8.47 3.59 -2.88
CA GLY A 23 -9.80 4.00 -3.27
C GLY A 23 -10.34 3.18 -4.44
N LEU A 24 -11.59 2.77 -4.35
CA LEU A 24 -12.20 1.87 -5.36
C LEU A 24 -12.36 2.53 -6.73
N ALA A 25 -12.56 3.84 -6.79
CA ALA A 25 -12.63 4.56 -8.06
C ALA A 25 -11.28 4.52 -8.81
N ASN A 26 -10.18 4.65 -8.11
CA ASN A 26 -8.84 4.55 -8.68
C ASN A 26 -8.52 3.12 -9.09
N ALA A 27 -8.93 2.14 -8.30
CA ALA A 27 -8.81 0.73 -8.64
C ALA A 27 -9.55 0.41 -9.95
N ARG A 28 -10.77 0.92 -10.10
CA ARG A 28 -11.56 0.75 -11.33
C ARG A 28 -10.86 1.32 -12.55
N ARG A 29 -10.34 2.54 -12.45
CA ARG A 29 -9.59 3.18 -13.55
C ARG A 29 -8.38 2.35 -13.96
N HIS A 30 -7.68 1.79 -12.98
CA HIS A 30 -6.51 0.96 -13.22
C HIS A 30 -6.88 -0.33 -13.96
N LEU A 31 -7.93 -1.00 -13.51
CA LEU A 31 -8.42 -2.23 -14.13
C LEU A 31 -8.94 -1.99 -15.54
N GLU A 32 -9.62 -0.87 -15.79
CA GLU A 32 -10.07 -0.49 -17.12
C GLU A 32 -8.90 -0.26 -18.08
N ARG A 33 -7.83 0.38 -17.63
CA ARG A 33 -6.61 0.57 -18.43
C ARG A 33 -5.94 -0.75 -18.79
N ILE A 34 -5.91 -1.70 -17.85
CA ILE A 34 -5.37 -3.04 -18.10
C ILE A 34 -6.23 -3.78 -19.11
N ARG A 35 -7.54 -3.76 -18.94
CA ARG A 35 -8.50 -4.37 -19.88
C ARG A 35 -8.33 -3.82 -21.30
N ASP A 36 -8.11 -2.51 -21.43
CA ASP A 36 -7.96 -1.83 -22.71
C ASP A 36 -6.55 -1.98 -23.31
N GLY A 37 -5.66 -2.72 -22.67
CA GLY A 37 -4.29 -2.95 -23.13
C GLY A 37 -3.35 -1.76 -22.97
N LYS A 38 -3.76 -0.72 -22.22
CA LYS A 38 -2.95 0.49 -21.97
C LYS A 38 -1.95 0.36 -20.85
N ALA A 39 -2.07 -0.65 -20.01
CA ALA A 39 -1.17 -0.90 -18.89
C ALA A 39 -1.01 -2.40 -18.65
N HIS A 40 0.17 -2.79 -18.17
CA HIS A 40 0.46 -4.18 -17.80
C HIS A 40 1.23 -4.21 -16.49
N TYR A 41 0.80 -5.05 -15.55
CA TYR A 41 1.45 -5.24 -14.25
C TYR A 41 1.44 -6.72 -13.88
N GLU A 42 2.50 -7.18 -13.24
CA GLU A 42 2.58 -8.53 -12.68
C GLU A 42 1.90 -8.62 -11.32
N ILE A 43 1.96 -7.54 -10.54
CA ILE A 43 1.35 -7.47 -9.19
C ILE A 43 0.53 -6.20 -9.08
N ILE A 44 -0.68 -6.34 -8.55
CA ILE A 44 -1.58 -5.21 -8.29
C ILE A 44 -2.06 -5.29 -6.85
N GLU A 45 -1.86 -4.21 -6.10
CA GLU A 45 -2.40 -4.06 -4.74
C GLU A 45 -3.52 -3.02 -4.76
N ILE A 46 -4.66 -3.36 -4.18
CA ILE A 46 -5.82 -2.49 -4.12
C ILE A 46 -6.25 -2.31 -2.66
N MET A 47 -6.30 -1.06 -2.21
CA MET A 47 -6.84 -0.68 -0.90
C MET A 47 -8.14 0.09 -1.11
N ALA A 48 -9.18 -0.24 -0.34
CA ALA A 48 -10.51 0.35 -0.49
C ALA A 48 -10.54 1.82 -0.07
N CYS A 49 -9.79 2.19 0.96
CA CYS A 49 -9.84 3.54 1.51
C CYS A 49 -8.87 4.49 0.78
N PRO A 50 -9.31 5.70 0.41
CA PRO A 50 -8.40 6.71 -0.13
C PRO A 50 -7.28 7.03 0.87
N GLY A 51 -6.03 7.06 0.39
CA GLY A 51 -4.87 7.27 1.25
C GLY A 51 -4.45 6.06 2.09
N GLY A 52 -5.13 4.92 1.94
CA GLY A 52 -4.82 3.69 2.66
C GLY A 52 -5.55 3.55 3.99
N CYS A 53 -5.24 2.48 4.73
CA CYS A 53 -5.96 2.13 5.97
C CYS A 53 -5.81 3.15 7.11
N ILE A 54 -4.77 3.95 7.09
CA ILE A 54 -4.55 5.00 8.10
C ILE A 54 -5.60 6.12 8.03
N GLY A 55 -6.33 6.23 6.92
CA GLY A 55 -7.46 7.15 6.76
C GLY A 55 -8.82 6.46 6.77
N GLY A 56 -8.87 5.15 7.02
CA GLY A 56 -10.07 4.35 6.91
C GLY A 56 -10.95 4.32 8.16
N ALA A 57 -11.98 3.50 8.09
CA ALA A 57 -12.92 3.32 9.20
C ALA A 57 -12.20 2.79 10.45
N GLY A 58 -12.61 3.26 11.60
CA GLY A 58 -11.96 2.93 12.88
C GLY A 58 -10.84 3.89 13.26
N GLN A 59 -10.37 4.71 12.34
CA GLN A 59 -9.41 5.77 12.65
C GLN A 59 -10.12 7.06 13.05
N PRO A 60 -9.53 7.90 13.89
CA PRO A 60 -10.09 9.21 14.20
C PRO A 60 -10.33 10.04 12.94
N LEU A 61 -11.45 10.76 12.90
CA LEU A 61 -11.85 11.54 11.72
C LEU A 61 -10.82 12.62 11.39
N LEU A 62 -10.51 12.74 10.10
CA LEU A 62 -9.58 13.76 9.59
C LEU A 62 -10.23 15.15 9.51
N ARG A 63 -11.53 15.22 9.30
CA ARG A 63 -12.29 16.46 9.10
C ARG A 63 -11.65 17.38 8.05
N GLY A 64 -11.20 16.78 6.93
CA GLY A 64 -10.55 17.51 5.85
C GLY A 64 -9.10 17.87 6.09
N ASN A 65 -8.51 17.54 7.22
CA ASN A 65 -7.12 17.87 7.54
C ASN A 65 -6.18 16.75 7.08
N VAL A 66 -5.68 16.87 5.86
CA VAL A 66 -4.77 15.89 5.24
C VAL A 66 -3.43 15.79 5.99
N SER A 67 -3.00 16.84 6.68
CA SER A 67 -1.75 16.79 7.44
C SER A 67 -1.78 15.78 8.58
N LYS A 68 -2.95 15.46 9.12
CA LYS A 68 -3.12 14.38 10.11
C LYS A 68 -2.80 13.01 9.52
N LEU A 69 -3.16 12.79 8.26
CA LEU A 69 -2.87 11.55 7.55
C LEU A 69 -1.36 11.35 7.39
N GLU A 70 -0.63 12.39 7.02
CA GLU A 70 0.82 12.37 6.90
C GLU A 70 1.50 12.10 8.24
N LYS A 71 1.02 12.69 9.32
CA LYS A 71 1.51 12.43 10.68
C LYS A 71 1.31 10.98 11.09
N ARG A 72 0.14 10.41 10.80
CA ARG A 72 -0.14 8.99 11.07
C ARG A 72 0.80 8.07 10.30
N MET A 73 1.02 8.36 9.03
CA MET A 73 1.94 7.59 8.19
C MET A 73 3.35 7.62 8.75
N LYS A 74 3.84 8.82 9.12
CA LYS A 74 5.17 8.99 9.71
C LYS A 74 5.32 8.23 11.02
N ALA A 75 4.29 8.27 11.88
CA ALA A 75 4.29 7.56 13.15
C ALA A 75 4.38 6.05 12.95
N ILE A 76 3.60 5.49 12.03
CA ILE A 76 3.61 4.06 11.73
C ILE A 76 4.95 3.63 11.14
N HIS A 77 5.51 4.39 10.22
CA HIS A 77 6.82 4.09 9.63
C HIS A 77 7.94 4.15 10.68
N THR A 78 7.86 5.08 11.64
CA THR A 78 8.82 5.17 12.74
C THR A 78 8.72 3.95 13.65
N GLU A 79 7.52 3.55 14.03
CA GLU A 79 7.30 2.35 14.83
C GLU A 79 7.83 1.09 14.14
N ASP A 80 7.54 0.92 12.87
CA ASP A 80 8.02 -0.21 12.09
C ASP A 80 9.55 -0.25 12.02
N ARG A 81 10.17 0.88 11.72
CA ARG A 81 11.63 0.99 11.62
C ARG A 81 12.34 0.61 12.93
N ASP A 82 11.74 0.98 14.07
CA ASP A 82 12.36 0.80 15.39
C ASP A 82 12.06 -0.57 16.00
N LYS A 83 11.30 -1.44 15.35
CA LYS A 83 11.01 -2.77 15.83
C LYS A 83 12.22 -3.70 15.69
N PRO A 84 12.53 -4.51 16.71
CA PRO A 84 13.66 -5.46 16.66
C PRO A 84 13.42 -6.60 15.67
N ILE A 85 12.16 -6.99 15.46
CA ILE A 85 11.78 -8.03 14.49
C ILE A 85 10.90 -7.38 13.41
N ARG A 86 11.43 -7.26 12.19
CA ARG A 86 10.74 -6.59 11.08
C ARG A 86 10.27 -7.55 9.99
N ARG A 87 10.78 -8.77 9.99
CA ARG A 87 10.41 -9.80 9.02
C ARG A 87 9.58 -10.87 9.70
N SER A 88 8.42 -11.15 9.17
CA SER A 88 7.47 -12.10 9.76
C SER A 88 8.07 -13.48 9.99
N TYR A 89 8.87 -13.98 9.05
CA TYR A 89 9.49 -15.29 9.18
C TYR A 89 10.55 -15.39 10.27
N LYS A 90 11.00 -14.26 10.80
CA LYS A 90 11.93 -14.22 11.96
C LYS A 90 11.20 -14.21 13.30
N ASN A 91 9.88 -14.06 13.28
CA ASN A 91 9.07 -14.08 14.49
C ASN A 91 8.91 -15.52 14.98
N LYS A 92 9.37 -15.78 16.20
CA LYS A 92 9.29 -17.13 16.82
C LYS A 92 7.86 -17.64 16.95
N SER A 93 6.90 -16.75 17.16
CA SER A 93 5.48 -17.12 17.28
C SER A 93 4.92 -17.68 15.97
N ILE A 94 5.40 -17.20 14.83
CA ILE A 94 5.01 -17.70 13.50
C ILE A 94 5.62 -19.07 13.23
N LYS A 95 6.86 -19.29 13.67
CA LYS A 95 7.55 -20.58 13.50
C LYS A 95 6.93 -21.73 14.28
N LYS A 96 6.09 -21.44 15.27
CA LYS A 96 5.42 -22.46 16.09
C LYS A 96 4.13 -23.00 15.46
N ILE A 97 3.69 -22.41 14.38
CA ILE A 97 2.54 -22.86 13.60
C ILE A 97 3.02 -23.93 12.59
#